data_0dbcb222001e18e0c014d710b210ab4f
#
_entry.id   0dbcb222001e18e0c014d710b210ab4f
#
_cell.length_a   1.000
_cell.length_b   1.000
_cell.length_c   1.000
_cell.angle_alpha   90.00
_cell.angle_beta   90.00
_cell.angle_gamma   90.00
#
_symmetry.space_group_name_H-M   'P 1'
#
loop_
_entity.id
_entity.type
_entity.pdbx_description
1 polymer ?
#
loop_
_entity_poly.entity_id
_entity_poly.type
_entity_poly.pdbx_seq_one_letter_code
_entity_poly.pdbx_strand_id
1 'polypeptide(L)'
;MPSLVPVTTNRIGSHLPLLQLLPDSAPYSWVRGGEGIVGWGEYASIKVSGKDRFDQVRTWWHQQLESFSVSNAVHGSGTGPVLFTSFSFDRNEESIAVIPRVIIGKKGENSWITWIGSDAQPLLADAAPEYSDQEFQWRQGTLSEQQWETRVAQAIAKIDKSEIDKVVLARDLIATTDKEIDVRPVLNKLAANYPATWVFSVDGLIGATPELLLRLSRGMVTSRVLAGTIPKTGDDARDLALSGSLARSSKDLEEHEYAVRSVAEALEPFCSSTNVPEAPFVLHLANVMHLATDVTGALLESKHHVDAFALLKSLHPSAAVCGTPRNIAFDVIDEIEGMNRGRYAGPVGWIDARGDGELGIALRSGQVTGNEIRIFAGCGIVAGSDPEVELAESNAKFSAMKSAL
;
A
#
# COMPACT_ATOMS: atom_id res chain seq x y z
N MET A 1 -27.19 -2.47 30.04
CA MET A 1 -26.20 -2.03 29.04
C MET A 1 -25.63 -3.33 28.42
N PRO A 2 -25.42 -3.42 27.12
CA PRO A 2 -24.71 -4.57 26.57
C PRO A 2 -23.34 -4.68 27.25
N SER A 3 -22.90 -5.92 27.54
CA SER A 3 -21.56 -6.14 28.10
C SER A 3 -20.51 -5.75 27.08
N LEU A 4 -19.52 -4.96 27.49
CA LEU A 4 -18.39 -4.61 26.62
C LEU A 4 -17.60 -5.88 26.24
N VAL A 5 -17.09 -5.92 25.03
CA VAL A 5 -16.29 -7.03 24.53
C VAL A 5 -14.85 -6.88 25.02
N PRO A 6 -14.26 -7.87 25.69
CA PRO A 6 -12.89 -7.77 26.18
C PRO A 6 -11.89 -7.78 25.03
N VAL A 7 -10.92 -6.88 25.09
CA VAL A 7 -9.73 -6.83 24.22
C VAL A 7 -8.50 -6.84 25.11
N THR A 8 -7.68 -7.84 24.97
CA THR A 8 -6.49 -8.01 25.81
C THR A 8 -5.23 -7.95 24.98
N THR A 9 -4.23 -7.21 25.45
CA THR A 9 -2.90 -7.14 24.83
C THR A 9 -1.83 -7.51 25.84
N ASN A 10 -1.04 -8.52 25.54
CA ASN A 10 0.08 -8.98 26.35
C ASN A 10 1.39 -8.94 25.59
N ARG A 11 2.48 -8.76 26.31
CA ARG A 11 3.83 -8.99 25.79
C ARG A 11 4.04 -10.48 25.59
N ILE A 12 4.71 -10.85 24.50
CA ILE A 12 5.10 -12.23 24.21
C ILE A 12 6.60 -12.32 23.99
N GLY A 13 7.16 -13.53 24.13
CA GLY A 13 8.57 -13.81 23.87
C GLY A 13 8.91 -13.81 22.38
N SER A 14 10.14 -14.20 22.04
CA SER A 14 10.56 -14.38 20.65
C SER A 14 9.79 -15.55 20.02
N HIS A 15 9.30 -15.33 18.82
CA HIS A 15 8.53 -16.30 18.03
C HIS A 15 9.08 -16.39 16.61
N LEU A 16 8.43 -17.23 15.79
CA LEU A 16 8.65 -17.29 14.36
C LEU A 16 8.53 -15.90 13.71
N PRO A 17 9.12 -15.68 12.54
CA PRO A 17 8.87 -14.49 11.74
C PRO A 17 7.36 -14.23 11.58
N LEU A 18 6.94 -12.97 11.66
CA LEU A 18 5.51 -12.60 11.70
C LEU A 18 4.68 -13.27 10.60
N LEU A 19 5.15 -13.30 9.36
CA LEU A 19 4.42 -13.89 8.24
C LEU A 19 4.27 -15.41 8.33
N GLN A 20 5.15 -16.09 9.07
CA GLN A 20 5.05 -17.54 9.32
C GLN A 20 4.02 -17.91 10.39
N LEU A 21 3.52 -16.94 11.14
CA LEU A 21 2.46 -17.12 12.12
C LEU A 21 1.05 -17.08 11.50
N LEU A 22 0.95 -16.66 10.23
CA LEU A 22 -0.35 -16.51 9.55
C LEU A 22 -0.98 -17.88 9.26
N PRO A 23 -2.29 -18.05 9.57
CA PRO A 23 -3.07 -19.22 9.12
C PRO A 23 -3.38 -19.11 7.63
N ASP A 24 -3.92 -20.18 7.05
CA ASP A 24 -4.33 -20.26 5.65
C ASP A 24 -5.56 -19.39 5.31
N SER A 25 -6.39 -19.08 6.29
CA SER A 25 -7.62 -18.33 6.13
C SER A 25 -7.50 -16.90 6.66
N ALA A 26 -8.01 -15.95 5.89
CA ALA A 26 -8.10 -14.52 6.24
C ALA A 26 -6.80 -13.94 6.86
N PRO A 27 -5.65 -14.03 6.18
CA PRO A 27 -4.41 -13.45 6.68
C PRO A 27 -4.38 -11.95 6.41
N TYR A 28 -4.10 -11.17 7.45
CA TYR A 28 -3.84 -9.74 7.36
C TYR A 28 -2.39 -9.47 7.72
N SER A 29 -1.72 -8.63 6.95
CA SER A 29 -0.31 -8.29 7.23
C SER A 29 0.05 -6.88 6.81
N TRP A 30 0.97 -6.29 7.58
CA TRP A 30 1.71 -5.09 7.27
C TRP A 30 3.10 -5.22 7.89
N VAL A 31 4.07 -5.72 7.12
CA VAL A 31 5.38 -6.13 7.63
C VAL A 31 6.49 -5.56 6.75
N ARG A 32 7.54 -5.01 7.37
CA ARG A 32 8.74 -4.51 6.69
C ARG A 32 9.99 -4.86 7.47
N GLY A 33 10.96 -5.51 6.83
CA GLY A 33 12.23 -5.88 7.50
C GLY A 33 12.04 -6.78 8.73
N GLY A 34 10.99 -7.62 8.74
CA GLY A 34 10.65 -8.51 9.87
C GLY A 34 9.93 -7.83 11.03
N GLU A 35 9.63 -6.54 10.93
CA GLU A 35 8.84 -5.77 11.90
C GLU A 35 7.48 -5.38 11.32
N GLY A 36 6.50 -5.10 12.18
CA GLY A 36 5.15 -4.69 11.80
C GLY A 36 4.09 -5.47 12.54
N ILE A 37 2.95 -5.67 11.91
CA ILE A 37 1.81 -6.39 12.48
C ILE A 37 1.23 -7.40 11.49
N VAL A 38 0.76 -8.52 12.04
CA VAL A 38 -0.05 -9.52 11.33
C VAL A 38 -1.31 -9.79 12.13
N GLY A 39 -2.37 -10.23 11.47
CA GLY A 39 -3.61 -10.59 12.13
C GLY A 39 -4.38 -11.63 11.35
N TRP A 40 -5.35 -12.27 12.03
CA TRP A 40 -6.24 -13.26 11.42
C TRP A 40 -7.55 -13.41 12.16
N GLY A 41 -8.47 -14.11 11.52
CA GLY A 41 -9.82 -14.28 12.00
C GLY A 41 -10.57 -12.93 12.00
N GLU A 42 -11.70 -12.88 11.36
CA GLU A 42 -12.52 -11.66 11.33
C GLU A 42 -13.33 -11.54 12.63
N TYR A 43 -13.15 -10.44 13.37
CA TYR A 43 -14.08 -10.06 14.43
C TYR A 43 -15.27 -9.29 13.84
N ALA A 44 -14.98 -8.27 13.05
CA ALA A 44 -15.97 -7.47 12.35
C ALA A 44 -15.34 -6.86 11.09
N SER A 45 -16.16 -6.60 10.08
CA SER A 45 -15.74 -5.93 8.85
C SER A 45 -16.83 -5.00 8.34
N ILE A 46 -16.42 -4.05 7.50
CA ILE A 46 -17.33 -3.18 6.74
C ILE A 46 -16.81 -3.03 5.31
N LYS A 47 -17.74 -3.10 4.37
CA LYS A 47 -17.52 -2.77 2.97
C LYS A 47 -18.24 -1.47 2.64
N VAL A 48 -17.54 -0.56 1.99
CA VAL A 48 -18.02 0.79 1.70
C VAL A 48 -17.61 1.22 0.30
N SER A 49 -18.38 2.15 -0.28
CA SER A 49 -18.05 2.84 -1.52
C SER A 49 -18.56 4.28 -1.48
N GLY A 50 -18.27 5.05 -2.49
CA GLY A 50 -18.69 6.44 -2.59
C GLY A 50 -17.62 7.44 -2.12
N LYS A 51 -17.94 8.72 -2.33
CA LYS A 51 -17.05 9.84 -1.97
C LYS A 51 -16.74 9.91 -0.47
N ASP A 52 -17.66 9.42 0.36
CA ASP A 52 -17.58 9.49 1.83
C ASP A 52 -17.06 8.18 2.46
N ARG A 53 -16.48 7.26 1.66
CA ARG A 53 -16.00 5.93 2.12
C ARG A 53 -15.03 6.00 3.29
N PHE A 54 -14.16 7.01 3.35
CA PHE A 54 -13.24 7.23 4.47
C PHE A 54 -13.99 7.62 5.75
N ASP A 55 -14.98 8.52 5.65
CA ASP A 55 -15.80 8.94 6.78
C ASP A 55 -16.72 7.82 7.27
N GLN A 56 -17.22 6.96 6.36
CA GLN A 56 -18.03 5.78 6.71
C GLN A 56 -17.20 4.78 7.54
N VAL A 57 -15.97 4.45 7.10
CA VAL A 57 -15.07 3.55 7.85
C VAL A 57 -14.70 4.19 9.19
N ARG A 58 -14.37 5.49 9.21
CA ARG A 58 -14.08 6.23 10.44
C ARG A 58 -15.21 6.11 11.46
N THR A 59 -16.44 6.40 11.05
CA THR A 59 -17.61 6.35 11.93
C THR A 59 -17.83 4.95 12.47
N TRP A 60 -17.77 3.95 11.60
CA TRP A 60 -17.92 2.55 11.99
C TRP A 60 -16.81 2.11 12.95
N TRP A 61 -15.54 2.49 12.72
CA TRP A 61 -14.43 2.18 13.59
C TRP A 61 -14.61 2.75 14.99
N HIS A 62 -15.00 4.01 15.11
CA HIS A 62 -15.28 4.63 16.41
C HIS A 62 -16.41 3.90 17.16
N GLN A 63 -17.48 3.51 16.47
CA GLN A 63 -18.55 2.70 17.07
C GLN A 63 -18.07 1.34 17.59
N GLN A 64 -17.16 0.68 16.85
CA GLN A 64 -16.55 -0.57 17.33
C GLN A 64 -15.71 -0.34 18.59
N LEU A 65 -14.90 0.72 18.62
CA LEU A 65 -14.08 1.06 19.79
C LEU A 65 -14.90 1.31 21.06
N GLU A 66 -16.06 1.95 20.92
CA GLU A 66 -16.98 2.17 22.05
C GLU A 66 -17.53 0.87 22.64
N SER A 67 -17.54 -0.22 21.87
CA SER A 67 -18.00 -1.54 22.32
C SER A 67 -16.93 -2.35 23.06
N PHE A 68 -15.68 -1.91 23.08
CA PHE A 68 -14.56 -2.64 23.65
C PHE A 68 -14.23 -2.24 25.10
N SER A 69 -13.86 -3.25 25.91
CA SER A 69 -13.19 -3.08 27.20
C SER A 69 -11.73 -3.49 27.02
N VAL A 70 -10.82 -2.50 26.91
CA VAL A 70 -9.42 -2.73 26.55
C VAL A 70 -8.52 -2.84 27.76
N SER A 71 -7.82 -3.97 27.88
CA SER A 71 -6.71 -4.21 28.81
C SER A 71 -5.42 -4.32 28.00
N ASN A 72 -4.52 -3.34 28.11
CA ASN A 72 -3.30 -3.29 27.32
C ASN A 72 -2.05 -3.17 28.21
N ALA A 73 -1.27 -4.24 28.30
CA ALA A 73 -0.01 -4.31 29.05
C ALA A 73 1.20 -3.80 28.25
N VAL A 74 1.02 -3.43 26.97
CA VAL A 74 2.09 -2.97 26.05
C VAL A 74 1.71 -1.61 25.47
N HIS A 75 2.61 -0.63 25.63
CA HIS A 75 2.38 0.71 25.10
C HIS A 75 3.21 0.93 23.83
N GLY A 76 2.55 1.34 22.75
CA GLY A 76 3.19 1.62 21.45
C GLY A 76 2.19 1.58 20.29
N SER A 77 2.55 2.13 19.13
CA SER A 77 1.72 2.07 17.93
C SER A 77 1.47 0.62 17.51
N GLY A 78 0.23 0.30 17.12
CA GLY A 78 -0.20 -1.05 16.72
C GLY A 78 -0.49 -2.00 17.89
N THR A 79 -0.54 -1.50 19.17
CA THR A 79 -0.98 -2.29 20.33
C THR A 79 -2.44 -1.99 20.66
N GLY A 80 -3.18 -2.99 21.15
CA GLY A 80 -4.63 -2.92 21.35
C GLY A 80 -5.41 -3.27 20.08
N PRO A 81 -6.68 -2.86 19.97
CA PRO A 81 -7.46 -3.09 18.75
C PRO A 81 -6.83 -2.38 17.53
N VAL A 82 -6.79 -3.07 16.42
CA VAL A 82 -6.26 -2.57 15.15
C VAL A 82 -7.27 -2.82 14.06
N LEU A 83 -7.42 -1.86 13.17
CA LEU A 83 -8.19 -1.91 11.96
C LEU A 83 -7.24 -2.08 10.77
N PHE A 84 -7.34 -3.15 10.00
CA PHE A 84 -6.75 -3.25 8.68
C PHE A 84 -7.70 -2.66 7.64
N THR A 85 -7.17 -1.87 6.70
CA THR A 85 -7.99 -1.23 5.66
C THR A 85 -7.36 -1.42 4.28
N SER A 86 -8.22 -1.49 3.28
CA SER A 86 -7.83 -1.42 1.87
C SER A 86 -8.90 -0.64 1.11
N PHE A 87 -8.57 0.61 0.77
CA PHE A 87 -9.47 1.49 0.03
C PHE A 87 -9.27 1.32 -1.48
N SER A 88 -10.38 1.45 -2.21
CA SER A 88 -10.34 1.46 -3.67
C SER A 88 -9.67 2.73 -4.22
N PHE A 89 -9.08 2.61 -5.42
CA PHE A 89 -8.58 3.77 -6.16
C PHE A 89 -9.73 4.70 -6.55
N ASP A 90 -10.74 4.17 -7.24
CA ASP A 90 -11.94 4.91 -7.58
C ASP A 90 -12.94 4.87 -6.40
N ARG A 91 -13.54 6.03 -6.14
CA ARG A 91 -14.57 6.18 -5.10
C ARG A 91 -15.81 5.31 -5.31
N ASN A 92 -16.12 4.94 -6.54
CA ASN A 92 -17.30 4.14 -6.86
C ASN A 92 -17.09 2.64 -6.59
N GLU A 93 -15.84 2.22 -6.41
CA GLU A 93 -15.46 0.84 -6.15
C GLU A 93 -15.46 0.49 -4.67
N GLU A 94 -15.58 -0.80 -4.37
CA GLU A 94 -15.63 -1.31 -3.00
C GLU A 94 -14.29 -1.16 -2.27
N SER A 95 -14.36 -0.59 -1.09
CA SER A 95 -13.29 -0.54 -0.08
C SER A 95 -13.66 -1.41 1.10
N ILE A 96 -12.69 -1.94 1.82
CA ILE A 96 -12.90 -2.79 2.99
C ILE A 96 -12.09 -2.33 4.19
N ALA A 97 -12.67 -2.51 5.37
CA ALA A 97 -12.00 -2.38 6.63
C ALA A 97 -12.36 -3.56 7.54
N VAL A 98 -11.36 -4.13 8.21
CA VAL A 98 -11.49 -5.37 8.99
C VAL A 98 -10.80 -5.24 10.34
N ILE A 99 -11.45 -5.70 11.39
CA ILE A 99 -10.89 -5.87 12.73
C ILE A 99 -10.57 -7.36 12.90
N PRO A 100 -9.29 -7.77 12.93
CA PRO A 100 -8.93 -9.17 13.19
C PRO A 100 -9.25 -9.57 14.64
N ARG A 101 -9.54 -10.86 14.87
CA ARG A 101 -9.70 -11.41 16.22
C ARG A 101 -8.38 -11.51 16.96
N VAL A 102 -7.31 -11.84 16.23
CA VAL A 102 -5.96 -11.99 16.76
C VAL A 102 -5.02 -11.09 15.98
N ILE A 103 -4.19 -10.36 16.68
CA ILE A 103 -3.17 -9.48 16.11
C ILE A 103 -1.85 -9.77 16.82
N ILE A 104 -0.77 -9.93 16.08
CA ILE A 104 0.59 -10.01 16.60
C ILE A 104 1.42 -8.90 15.99
N GLY A 105 2.18 -8.23 16.84
CA GLY A 105 3.08 -7.18 16.39
C GLY A 105 4.51 -7.39 16.91
N LYS A 106 5.46 -6.84 16.18
CA LYS A 106 6.88 -6.79 16.52
C LYS A 106 7.48 -5.46 16.13
N LYS A 107 8.23 -4.86 17.08
CA LYS A 107 9.02 -3.64 16.83
C LYS A 107 10.26 -3.65 17.72
N GLY A 108 11.45 -3.74 17.13
CA GLY A 108 12.70 -3.98 17.84
C GLY A 108 12.62 -5.28 18.66
N GLU A 109 12.97 -5.20 19.92
CA GLU A 109 12.93 -6.31 20.86
C GLU A 109 11.53 -6.58 21.46
N ASN A 110 10.53 -5.74 21.14
CA ASN A 110 9.20 -5.88 21.68
C ASN A 110 8.30 -6.66 20.72
N SER A 111 7.69 -7.74 21.25
CA SER A 111 6.63 -8.47 20.57
C SER A 111 5.39 -8.53 21.47
N TRP A 112 4.23 -8.47 20.86
CA TRP A 112 2.95 -8.50 21.57
C TRP A 112 1.90 -9.29 20.81
N ILE A 113 0.89 -9.75 21.55
CA ILE A 113 -0.34 -10.33 21.01
C ILE A 113 -1.54 -9.55 21.54
N THR A 114 -2.48 -9.24 20.67
CA THR A 114 -3.81 -8.72 21.03
C THR A 114 -4.87 -9.70 20.55
N TRP A 115 -5.90 -9.93 21.38
CA TRP A 115 -7.05 -10.76 20.97
C TRP A 115 -8.37 -10.19 21.49
N ILE A 116 -9.48 -10.52 20.81
CA ILE A 116 -10.81 -9.96 21.02
C ILE A 116 -11.81 -11.08 21.34
N GLY A 117 -12.60 -10.89 22.40
CA GLY A 117 -13.80 -11.68 22.68
C GLY A 117 -13.58 -13.00 23.42
N SER A 118 -12.38 -13.25 23.96
CA SER A 118 -12.07 -14.45 24.75
C SER A 118 -11.20 -14.08 25.96
N ASP A 119 -11.39 -14.80 27.06
CA ASP A 119 -10.54 -14.65 28.26
C ASP A 119 -9.20 -15.40 28.13
N ALA A 120 -9.12 -16.38 27.23
CA ALA A 120 -7.91 -17.17 27.01
C ALA A 120 -7.06 -16.60 25.87
N GLN A 121 -5.75 -16.46 26.12
CA GLN A 121 -4.79 -16.09 25.08
C GLN A 121 -4.73 -17.19 24.01
N PRO A 122 -4.82 -16.82 22.71
CA PRO A 122 -4.65 -17.76 21.60
C PRO A 122 -3.29 -18.46 21.64
N LEU A 123 -3.28 -19.73 21.30
CA LEU A 123 -2.04 -20.49 21.10
C LEU A 123 -1.42 -20.09 19.75
N LEU A 124 -0.13 -19.87 19.74
CA LEU A 124 0.63 -19.58 18.54
C LEU A 124 1.27 -20.88 18.02
N ALA A 125 1.48 -20.94 16.70
CA ALA A 125 2.20 -22.04 16.09
C ALA A 125 3.67 -22.06 16.55
N ASP A 126 4.17 -23.24 16.89
CA ASP A 126 5.56 -23.44 17.32
C ASP A 126 6.50 -23.79 16.12
N ALA A 127 5.93 -24.15 14.98
CA ALA A 127 6.68 -24.51 13.76
C ALA A 127 6.15 -23.69 12.57
N ALA A 128 7.08 -23.36 11.66
CA ALA A 128 6.73 -22.74 10.40
C ALA A 128 5.84 -23.69 9.58
N PRO A 129 4.80 -23.15 8.91
CA PRO A 129 3.96 -23.97 8.05
C PRO A 129 4.75 -24.49 6.83
N GLU A 130 4.44 -25.71 6.40
CA GLU A 130 4.90 -26.23 5.12
C GLU A 130 3.99 -25.71 4.02
N TYR A 131 4.58 -25.29 2.90
CA TYR A 131 3.85 -24.81 1.74
C TYR A 131 4.04 -25.75 0.57
N SER A 132 2.98 -25.97 -0.20
CA SER A 132 3.08 -26.67 -1.49
C SER A 132 3.36 -25.65 -2.59
N ASP A 133 4.21 -26.05 -3.55
CA ASP A 133 4.42 -25.26 -4.76
C ASP A 133 3.12 -25.18 -5.57
N GLN A 134 2.86 -24.00 -6.13
CA GLN A 134 1.74 -23.74 -7.02
C GLN A 134 2.29 -23.33 -8.39
N GLU A 135 1.82 -23.97 -9.46
CA GLU A 135 2.15 -23.59 -10.82
C GLU A 135 1.11 -22.61 -11.36
N PHE A 136 1.58 -21.52 -11.96
CA PHE A 136 0.73 -20.46 -12.47
C PHE A 136 0.76 -20.40 -13.99
N GLN A 137 -0.42 -20.36 -14.59
CA GLN A 137 -0.61 -20.11 -16.02
C GLN A 137 -0.94 -18.65 -16.24
N TRP A 138 -0.13 -17.95 -17.04
CA TRP A 138 -0.23 -16.54 -17.28
C TRP A 138 -1.04 -16.22 -18.54
N ARG A 139 -1.85 -15.18 -18.46
CA ARG A 139 -2.53 -14.57 -19.60
C ARG A 139 -2.51 -13.06 -19.50
N GLN A 140 -2.71 -12.40 -20.64
CA GLN A 140 -2.91 -10.95 -20.67
C GLN A 140 -4.16 -10.56 -19.88
N GLY A 141 -4.12 -9.38 -19.28
CA GLY A 141 -5.26 -8.80 -18.58
C GLY A 141 -6.24 -8.11 -19.52
N THR A 142 -6.68 -6.94 -19.11
CA THR A 142 -7.70 -6.15 -19.83
C THR A 142 -7.20 -5.65 -21.20
N LEU A 143 -5.92 -5.26 -21.29
CA LEU A 143 -5.30 -4.76 -22.50
C LEU A 143 -4.09 -5.60 -22.91
N SER A 144 -3.90 -5.80 -24.23
CA SER A 144 -2.64 -6.28 -24.75
C SER A 144 -1.54 -5.22 -24.63
N GLU A 145 -0.28 -5.61 -24.75
CA GLU A 145 0.85 -4.68 -24.73
C GLU A 145 0.71 -3.60 -25.79
N GLN A 146 0.37 -3.96 -27.04
CA GLN A 146 0.14 -3.02 -28.13
C GLN A 146 -1.04 -2.06 -27.88
N GLN A 147 -2.13 -2.56 -27.29
CA GLN A 147 -3.27 -1.71 -26.93
C GLN A 147 -2.86 -0.71 -25.85
N TRP A 148 -2.09 -1.15 -24.85
CA TRP A 148 -1.61 -0.27 -23.77
C TRP A 148 -0.66 0.81 -24.29
N GLU A 149 0.31 0.48 -25.18
CA GLU A 149 1.16 1.47 -25.86
C GLU A 149 0.33 2.51 -26.61
N THR A 150 -0.74 2.08 -27.29
CA THR A 150 -1.69 2.99 -27.94
C THR A 150 -2.34 3.95 -26.93
N ARG A 151 -2.71 3.46 -25.74
CA ARG A 151 -3.28 4.30 -24.67
C ARG A 151 -2.26 5.29 -24.11
N VAL A 152 -1.01 4.87 -23.95
CA VAL A 152 0.09 5.76 -23.55
C VAL A 152 0.28 6.87 -24.60
N ALA A 153 0.30 6.55 -25.89
CA ALA A 153 0.39 7.55 -26.96
C ALA A 153 -0.79 8.55 -26.95
N GLN A 154 -2.01 8.09 -26.64
CA GLN A 154 -3.19 8.95 -26.46
C GLN A 154 -3.02 9.92 -25.28
N ALA A 155 -2.46 9.46 -24.16
CA ALA A 155 -2.18 10.30 -23.00
C ALA A 155 -1.12 11.35 -23.33
N ILE A 156 -0.03 10.97 -23.99
CA ILE A 156 1.02 11.89 -24.45
C ILE A 156 0.42 12.99 -25.34
N ALA A 157 -0.46 12.63 -26.27
CA ALA A 157 -1.13 13.61 -27.15
C ALA A 157 -2.02 14.61 -26.39
N LYS A 158 -2.59 14.24 -25.25
CA LYS A 158 -3.33 15.17 -24.36
C LYS A 158 -2.36 16.10 -23.60
N ILE A 159 -1.22 15.56 -23.14
CA ILE A 159 -0.17 16.33 -22.47
C ILE A 159 0.44 17.38 -23.43
N ASP A 160 0.76 16.99 -24.66
CA ASP A 160 1.32 17.88 -25.69
C ASP A 160 0.38 19.05 -26.05
N LYS A 161 -0.93 18.85 -25.87
CA LYS A 161 -1.95 19.91 -26.04
C LYS A 161 -2.16 20.74 -24.78
N SER A 162 -1.41 20.48 -23.70
CA SER A 162 -1.57 21.12 -22.40
C SER A 162 -2.97 20.94 -21.78
N GLU A 163 -3.64 19.82 -22.09
CA GLU A 163 -4.90 19.44 -21.45
C GLU A 163 -4.67 18.91 -20.03
N ILE A 164 -3.49 18.30 -19.79
CA ILE A 164 -3.05 17.72 -18.53
C ILE A 164 -1.52 17.76 -18.45
N ASP A 165 -0.94 17.88 -17.26
CA ASP A 165 0.52 17.91 -17.07
C ASP A 165 1.11 16.50 -16.88
N LYS A 166 0.38 15.64 -16.15
CA LYS A 166 0.77 14.26 -15.84
C LYS A 166 -0.45 13.37 -15.69
N VAL A 167 -0.37 12.13 -16.18
CA VAL A 167 -1.32 11.05 -15.85
C VAL A 167 -0.57 9.75 -15.58
N VAL A 168 -1.06 8.97 -14.63
CA VAL A 168 -0.53 7.61 -14.37
C VAL A 168 -1.49 6.60 -15.00
N LEU A 169 -1.00 5.85 -15.97
CA LEU A 169 -1.75 4.76 -16.59
C LEU A 169 -1.29 3.42 -16.04
N ALA A 170 -2.22 2.50 -15.88
CA ALA A 170 -1.97 1.17 -15.38
C ALA A 170 -2.43 0.08 -16.36
N ARG A 171 -1.85 -1.10 -16.23
CA ARG A 171 -2.25 -2.35 -16.92
C ARG A 171 -2.23 -3.51 -15.95
N ASP A 172 -2.83 -4.61 -16.35
CA ASP A 172 -2.96 -5.81 -15.54
C ASP A 172 -2.48 -7.07 -16.28
N LEU A 173 -2.14 -8.09 -15.51
CA LEU A 173 -1.92 -9.45 -15.96
C LEU A 173 -2.68 -10.40 -15.04
N ILE A 174 -3.07 -11.55 -15.57
CA ILE A 174 -3.82 -12.55 -14.81
C ILE A 174 -3.03 -13.84 -14.77
N ALA A 175 -2.96 -14.45 -13.59
CA ALA A 175 -2.43 -15.80 -13.42
C ALA A 175 -3.47 -16.69 -12.74
N THR A 176 -3.54 -17.94 -13.17
CA THR A 176 -4.45 -18.95 -12.63
C THR A 176 -3.68 -20.20 -12.24
N THR A 177 -4.18 -20.91 -11.23
CA THR A 177 -3.66 -22.21 -10.79
C THR A 177 -4.81 -23.19 -10.60
N ASP A 178 -4.53 -24.47 -10.42
CA ASP A 178 -5.56 -25.52 -10.31
C ASP A 178 -6.31 -25.52 -8.97
N LYS A 179 -5.74 -24.89 -7.94
CA LYS A 179 -6.31 -24.84 -6.57
C LYS A 179 -6.44 -23.41 -6.11
N GLU A 180 -7.15 -23.20 -5.00
CA GLU A 180 -7.16 -21.90 -4.30
C GLU A 180 -5.73 -21.46 -3.98
N ILE A 181 -5.46 -20.17 -4.19
CA ILE A 181 -4.13 -19.59 -3.98
C ILE A 181 -3.90 -19.42 -2.49
N ASP A 182 -2.90 -20.15 -1.96
CA ASP A 182 -2.33 -19.85 -0.64
C ASP A 182 -1.40 -18.64 -0.77
N VAL A 183 -1.80 -17.53 -0.15
CA VAL A 183 -1.03 -16.27 -0.22
C VAL A 183 0.22 -16.27 0.66
N ARG A 184 0.33 -17.17 1.65
CA ARG A 184 1.43 -17.18 2.63
C ARG A 184 2.81 -17.40 2.02
N PRO A 185 3.04 -18.38 1.12
CA PRO A 185 4.32 -18.51 0.44
C PRO A 185 4.66 -17.28 -0.41
N VAL A 186 3.67 -16.65 -1.06
CA VAL A 186 3.87 -15.42 -1.84
C VAL A 186 4.33 -14.28 -0.93
N LEU A 187 3.67 -14.06 0.21
CA LEU A 187 4.05 -13.04 1.20
C LEU A 187 5.46 -13.26 1.75
N ASN A 188 5.82 -14.51 2.06
CA ASN A 188 7.17 -14.86 2.54
C ASN A 188 8.24 -14.61 1.47
N LYS A 189 8.00 -15.00 0.20
CA LYS A 189 8.91 -14.71 -0.93
C LYS A 189 9.05 -13.18 -1.14
N LEU A 190 7.95 -12.41 -1.09
CA LEU A 190 7.99 -10.97 -1.19
C LEU A 190 8.84 -10.34 -0.06
N ALA A 191 8.66 -10.78 1.18
CA ALA A 191 9.43 -10.27 2.32
C ALA A 191 10.92 -10.61 2.21
N ALA A 192 11.27 -11.79 1.73
CA ALA A 192 12.66 -12.21 1.53
C ALA A 192 13.33 -11.43 0.40
N ASN A 193 12.64 -11.26 -0.75
CA ASN A 193 13.19 -10.63 -1.93
C ASN A 193 13.17 -9.09 -1.88
N TYR A 194 12.23 -8.50 -1.13
CA TYR A 194 12.02 -7.04 -1.05
C TYR A 194 11.98 -6.53 0.40
N PRO A 195 13.04 -6.71 1.21
CA PRO A 195 13.02 -6.41 2.65
C PRO A 195 12.83 -4.91 2.97
N ALA A 196 13.06 -4.02 2.00
CA ALA A 196 12.86 -2.58 2.15
C ALA A 196 11.42 -2.12 1.92
N THR A 197 10.50 -3.02 1.50
CA THR A 197 9.11 -2.73 1.21
C THR A 197 8.19 -3.17 2.32
N TRP A 198 6.98 -2.61 2.38
CA TRP A 198 5.90 -3.11 3.24
C TRP A 198 5.16 -4.23 2.52
N VAL A 199 5.29 -5.44 3.05
CA VAL A 199 4.55 -6.62 2.59
C VAL A 199 3.19 -6.63 3.28
N PHE A 200 2.13 -6.65 2.48
CA PHE A 200 0.77 -6.53 2.97
C PHE A 200 -0.18 -7.59 2.43
N SER A 201 -1.20 -7.87 3.22
CA SER A 201 -2.36 -8.69 2.84
C SER A 201 -3.60 -8.13 3.51
N VAL A 202 -4.62 -7.78 2.73
CA VAL A 202 -5.94 -7.36 3.23
C VAL A 202 -7.03 -7.85 2.28
N ASP A 203 -7.81 -8.82 2.71
CA ASP A 203 -8.96 -9.36 1.96
C ASP A 203 -8.61 -9.73 0.51
N GLY A 204 -7.59 -10.57 0.34
CA GLY A 204 -7.11 -11.05 -0.96
C GLY A 204 -6.26 -10.05 -1.76
N LEU A 205 -6.19 -8.77 -1.39
CA LEU A 205 -5.20 -7.86 -1.96
C LEU A 205 -3.88 -8.08 -1.26
N ILE A 206 -2.86 -8.54 -2.01
CA ILE A 206 -1.52 -8.83 -1.51
C ILE A 206 -0.46 -8.05 -2.30
N GLY A 207 0.66 -7.74 -1.67
CA GLY A 207 1.75 -7.06 -2.38
C GLY A 207 2.91 -6.64 -1.49
N ALA A 208 3.87 -5.92 -2.11
CA ALA A 208 5.07 -5.40 -1.47
C ALA A 208 5.32 -3.95 -1.92
N THR A 209 4.71 -3.00 -1.23
CA THR A 209 4.78 -1.59 -1.62
C THR A 209 6.03 -0.89 -1.06
N PRO A 210 6.76 -0.15 -1.88
CA PRO A 210 7.82 0.74 -1.40
C PRO A 210 7.31 2.13 -0.97
N GLU A 211 6.05 2.45 -1.27
CA GLU A 211 5.49 3.80 -1.12
C GLU A 211 4.58 3.89 0.10
N LEU A 212 4.94 4.78 1.02
CA LEU A 212 4.19 5.06 2.24
C LEU A 212 3.36 6.32 2.02
N LEU A 213 2.04 6.16 1.86
CA LEU A 213 1.12 7.28 1.71
C LEU A 213 1.02 8.09 3.00
N LEU A 214 0.93 7.39 4.13
CA LEU A 214 0.75 8.00 5.45
C LEU A 214 1.32 7.11 6.55
N ARG A 215 2.19 7.68 7.37
CA ARG A 215 2.42 7.22 8.75
C ARG A 215 2.01 8.33 9.69
N LEU A 216 1.09 8.03 10.58
CA LEU A 216 0.73 8.89 11.68
C LEU A 216 1.18 8.24 12.99
N SER A 217 2.02 8.93 13.75
CA SER A 217 2.50 8.46 15.04
C SER A 217 2.70 9.64 15.99
N ARG A 218 1.91 9.66 17.06
CA ARG A 218 1.97 10.70 18.10
C ARG A 218 1.91 12.14 17.54
N GLY A 219 1.02 12.37 16.57
CA GLY A 219 0.85 13.66 15.93
C GLY A 219 1.91 14.02 14.88
N MET A 220 2.88 13.14 14.63
CA MET A 220 3.84 13.30 13.52
C MET A 220 3.35 12.54 12.29
N VAL A 221 3.29 13.24 11.17
CA VAL A 221 2.94 12.69 9.85
C VAL A 221 4.21 12.48 9.04
N THR A 222 4.27 11.35 8.34
CA THR A 222 5.31 11.07 7.34
C THR A 222 4.67 10.47 6.10
N SER A 223 5.05 10.94 4.93
CA SER A 223 4.68 10.36 3.63
C SER A 223 5.96 10.15 2.82
N ARG A 224 6.15 8.95 2.27
CA ARG A 224 7.25 8.64 1.33
C ARG A 224 6.70 8.62 -0.08
N VAL A 225 7.07 9.59 -0.87
CA VAL A 225 6.66 9.76 -2.27
C VAL A 225 7.70 9.14 -3.17
N LEU A 226 7.24 8.36 -4.16
CA LEU A 226 8.08 7.75 -5.19
C LEU A 226 7.57 8.15 -6.57
N ALA A 227 8.45 8.68 -7.42
CA ALA A 227 8.20 8.87 -8.85
C ALA A 227 9.55 8.98 -9.57
N GLY A 228 9.57 8.68 -10.87
CA GLY A 228 10.81 8.47 -11.61
C GLY A 228 11.41 7.09 -11.31
N THR A 229 11.67 6.31 -12.36
CA THR A 229 12.06 4.90 -12.22
C THR A 229 13.13 4.52 -13.23
N ILE A 230 14.13 3.75 -12.78
CA ILE A 230 15.09 3.12 -13.69
C ILE A 230 15.31 1.65 -13.29
N PRO A 231 15.29 0.69 -14.23
CA PRO A 231 15.59 -0.70 -13.94
C PRO A 231 17.03 -0.91 -13.49
N LYS A 232 17.24 -1.85 -12.57
CA LYS A 232 18.57 -2.34 -12.19
C LYS A 232 19.04 -3.40 -13.17
N THR A 233 20.35 -3.46 -13.34
CA THR A 233 21.02 -4.46 -14.22
C THR A 233 21.61 -5.62 -13.42
N GLY A 234 21.80 -5.46 -12.10
CA GLY A 234 22.52 -6.41 -11.25
C GLY A 234 24.03 -6.27 -11.27
N ASP A 235 24.57 -5.31 -12.03
CA ASP A 235 25.98 -4.92 -12.00
C ASP A 235 26.12 -3.64 -11.17
N ASP A 236 26.85 -3.71 -10.06
CA ASP A 236 26.95 -2.61 -9.09
C ASP A 236 27.51 -1.31 -9.70
N ALA A 237 28.50 -1.41 -10.59
CA ALA A 237 29.12 -0.24 -11.22
C ALA A 237 28.16 0.44 -12.20
N ARG A 238 27.44 -0.37 -12.98
CA ARG A 238 26.43 0.10 -13.92
C ARG A 238 25.21 0.66 -13.19
N ASP A 239 24.76 -0.01 -12.13
CA ASP A 239 23.63 0.44 -11.31
C ASP A 239 23.95 1.75 -10.59
N LEU A 240 25.19 1.97 -10.15
CA LEU A 240 25.65 3.26 -9.61
C LEU A 240 25.61 4.38 -10.68
N ALA A 241 26.04 4.09 -11.89
CA ALA A 241 25.99 5.05 -13.01
C ALA A 241 24.52 5.40 -13.37
N LEU A 242 23.63 4.38 -13.41
CA LEU A 242 22.21 4.56 -13.66
C LEU A 242 21.52 5.36 -12.54
N SER A 243 21.87 5.11 -11.28
CA SER A 243 21.42 5.91 -10.13
C SER A 243 21.78 7.40 -10.29
N GLY A 244 23.03 7.69 -10.67
CA GLY A 244 23.47 9.05 -10.97
C GLY A 244 22.79 9.68 -12.19
N SER A 245 22.41 8.89 -13.18
CA SER A 245 21.62 9.35 -14.33
C SER A 245 20.20 9.71 -13.91
N LEU A 246 19.52 8.84 -13.15
CA LEU A 246 18.18 9.06 -12.63
C LEU A 246 18.12 10.36 -11.80
N ALA A 247 19.08 10.57 -10.89
CA ALA A 247 19.15 11.75 -10.04
C ALA A 247 19.36 13.09 -10.81
N ARG A 248 19.72 13.02 -12.10
CA ARG A 248 19.93 14.18 -12.98
C ARG A 248 18.96 14.24 -14.16
N SER A 249 18.07 13.30 -14.28
CA SER A 249 17.08 13.26 -15.36
C SER A 249 16.03 14.36 -15.14
N SER A 250 15.96 15.33 -16.04
CA SER A 250 14.96 16.41 -15.96
C SER A 250 13.54 15.88 -16.01
N LYS A 251 13.26 14.88 -16.87
CA LYS A 251 11.96 14.20 -16.97
C LYS A 251 11.55 13.57 -15.64
N ASP A 252 12.44 12.77 -15.04
CA ASP A 252 12.13 12.03 -13.82
C ASP A 252 12.03 12.98 -12.61
N LEU A 253 12.84 14.04 -12.55
CA LEU A 253 12.75 15.06 -11.52
C LEU A 253 11.45 15.87 -11.62
N GLU A 254 10.99 16.21 -12.81
CA GLU A 254 9.71 16.90 -13.05
C GLU A 254 8.54 16.00 -12.62
N GLU A 255 8.56 14.72 -13.03
CA GLU A 255 7.54 13.74 -12.60
C GLU A 255 7.48 13.64 -11.08
N HIS A 256 8.66 13.59 -10.44
CA HIS A 256 8.79 13.49 -8.98
C HIS A 256 8.28 14.75 -8.28
N GLU A 257 8.59 15.93 -8.80
CA GLU A 257 8.12 17.21 -8.25
C GLU A 257 6.60 17.31 -8.19
N TYR A 258 5.89 16.89 -9.25
CA TYR A 258 4.43 16.83 -9.23
C TYR A 258 3.90 15.96 -8.09
N ALA A 259 4.51 14.81 -7.87
CA ALA A 259 4.10 13.90 -6.81
C ALA A 259 4.36 14.46 -5.41
N VAL A 260 5.55 15.01 -5.16
CA VAL A 260 5.92 15.62 -3.88
C VAL A 260 5.05 16.82 -3.54
N ARG A 261 4.85 17.73 -4.50
CA ARG A 261 3.99 18.91 -4.34
C ARG A 261 2.56 18.52 -4.00
N SER A 262 2.00 17.53 -4.69
CA SER A 262 0.65 17.02 -4.41
C SER A 262 0.48 16.55 -2.97
N VAL A 263 1.49 15.91 -2.38
CA VAL A 263 1.48 15.44 -0.99
C VAL A 263 1.67 16.60 -0.02
N ALA A 264 2.62 17.50 -0.30
CA ALA A 264 2.89 18.65 0.55
C ALA A 264 1.66 19.57 0.69
N GLU A 265 1.03 19.93 -0.44
CA GLU A 265 -0.20 20.73 -0.48
C GLU A 265 -1.38 20.04 0.24
N ALA A 266 -1.49 18.70 0.11
CA ALA A 266 -2.53 17.94 0.79
C ALA A 266 -2.35 17.89 2.31
N LEU A 267 -1.11 17.98 2.83
CA LEU A 267 -0.79 17.95 4.27
C LEU A 267 -0.83 19.36 4.91
N GLU A 268 -0.53 20.41 4.15
CA GLU A 268 -0.42 21.80 4.65
C GLU A 268 -1.61 22.23 5.52
N PRO A 269 -2.89 21.98 5.16
CA PRO A 269 -4.04 22.43 5.97
C PRO A 269 -4.14 21.76 7.35
N PHE A 270 -3.42 20.67 7.58
CA PHE A 270 -3.50 19.83 8.79
C PHE A 270 -2.28 19.98 9.70
N CYS A 271 -1.18 20.53 9.19
CA CYS A 271 0.08 20.62 9.90
C CYS A 271 0.40 22.03 10.36
N SER A 272 1.03 22.14 11.53
CA SER A 272 1.61 23.40 12.04
C SER A 272 2.92 23.73 11.34
N SER A 273 3.60 22.71 10.85
CA SER A 273 4.81 22.80 10.04
C SER A 273 4.93 21.58 9.15
N THR A 274 5.48 21.75 7.96
CA THR A 274 5.85 20.69 7.03
C THR A 274 7.32 20.85 6.65
N ASN A 275 8.01 19.72 6.50
CA ASN A 275 9.35 19.68 5.95
C ASN A 275 9.36 18.87 4.67
N VAL A 276 9.76 19.51 3.58
CA VAL A 276 9.92 18.93 2.26
C VAL A 276 11.38 19.09 1.88
N PRO A 277 12.17 17.99 1.78
CA PRO A 277 13.55 18.06 1.31
C PRO A 277 13.67 18.71 -0.08
N GLU A 278 14.70 19.53 -0.28
CA GLU A 278 14.93 20.24 -1.56
C GLU A 278 15.27 19.30 -2.72
N ALA A 279 15.87 18.14 -2.42
CA ALA A 279 16.24 17.16 -3.42
C ALA A 279 15.82 15.74 -3.00
N PRO A 280 15.37 14.92 -3.97
CA PRO A 280 15.09 13.52 -3.71
C PRO A 280 16.38 12.73 -3.48
N PHE A 281 16.27 11.60 -2.80
CA PHE A 281 17.31 10.56 -2.78
C PHE A 281 16.91 9.41 -3.73
N VAL A 282 17.91 8.59 -4.12
CA VAL A 282 17.63 7.38 -4.91
C VAL A 282 17.38 6.21 -3.98
N LEU A 283 16.19 5.66 -4.02
CA LEU A 283 15.79 4.44 -3.31
C LEU A 283 16.11 3.22 -4.17
N HIS A 284 17.01 2.37 -3.69
CA HIS A 284 17.37 1.11 -4.35
C HIS A 284 16.45 -0.01 -3.87
N LEU A 285 15.65 -0.56 -4.79
CA LEU A 285 14.92 -1.81 -4.58
C LEU A 285 15.67 -2.98 -5.26
N ALA A 286 15.13 -4.18 -5.18
CA ALA A 286 15.80 -5.37 -5.74
C ALA A 286 15.98 -5.28 -7.26
N ASN A 287 14.95 -4.82 -7.98
CA ASN A 287 14.87 -4.83 -9.45
C ASN A 287 14.82 -3.45 -10.11
N VAL A 288 14.55 -2.38 -9.34
CA VAL A 288 14.43 -1.01 -9.84
C VAL A 288 15.01 -0.01 -8.84
N MET A 289 15.28 1.20 -9.31
CA MET A 289 15.61 2.37 -8.47
C MET A 289 14.56 3.45 -8.71
N HIS A 290 14.19 4.18 -7.65
CA HIS A 290 13.23 5.28 -7.70
C HIS A 290 13.83 6.55 -7.11
N LEU A 291 13.41 7.72 -7.60
CA LEU A 291 13.53 8.94 -6.81
C LEU A 291 12.54 8.87 -5.65
N ALA A 292 12.98 9.28 -4.48
CA ALA A 292 12.20 9.22 -3.25
C ALA A 292 12.34 10.50 -2.42
N THR A 293 11.24 10.97 -1.84
CA THR A 293 11.22 12.09 -0.90
C THR A 293 10.35 11.76 0.31
N ASP A 294 10.88 11.93 1.51
CA ASP A 294 10.13 11.80 2.75
C ASP A 294 9.60 13.19 3.17
N VAL A 295 8.32 13.43 2.93
CA VAL A 295 7.60 14.61 3.40
C VAL A 295 7.15 14.36 4.84
N THR A 296 7.49 15.26 5.76
CA THR A 296 7.11 15.14 7.17
C THR A 296 6.37 16.37 7.66
N GLY A 297 5.50 16.21 8.67
CA GLY A 297 4.76 17.31 9.27
C GLY A 297 4.36 17.03 10.71
N ALA A 298 4.13 18.08 11.48
CA ALA A 298 3.54 18.02 12.81
C ALA A 298 2.07 18.48 12.75
N LEU A 299 1.13 17.67 13.22
CA LEU A 299 -0.28 18.04 13.23
C LEU A 299 -0.55 19.26 14.08
N LEU A 300 -1.53 20.06 13.67
CA LEU A 300 -2.02 21.20 14.44
C LEU A 300 -2.72 20.73 15.71
N GLU A 301 -2.22 21.11 16.90
CA GLU A 301 -2.83 20.78 18.20
C GLU A 301 -4.28 21.31 18.33
N SER A 302 -4.59 22.45 17.70
CA SER A 302 -5.92 23.05 17.71
C SER A 302 -6.99 22.27 16.93
N LYS A 303 -6.56 21.28 16.13
CA LYS A 303 -7.45 20.43 15.32
C LYS A 303 -7.53 19.02 15.90
N HIS A 304 -8.06 18.89 17.12
CA HIS A 304 -8.26 17.60 17.82
C HIS A 304 -9.06 16.53 17.04
N HIS A 305 -9.55 16.85 15.84
CA HIS A 305 -10.34 15.95 14.99
C HIS A 305 -9.59 15.47 13.75
N VAL A 306 -8.31 15.84 13.60
CA VAL A 306 -7.49 15.33 12.48
C VAL A 306 -6.97 13.94 12.85
N ASP A 307 -7.41 12.95 12.13
CA ASP A 307 -6.98 11.57 12.25
C ASP A 307 -6.47 11.03 10.90
N ALA A 308 -6.06 9.78 10.85
CA ALA A 308 -5.57 9.15 9.65
C ALA A 308 -6.60 9.19 8.50
N PHE A 309 -7.90 9.09 8.78
CA PHE A 309 -8.95 9.11 7.74
C PHE A 309 -9.09 10.48 7.07
N ALA A 310 -8.99 11.57 7.85
CA ALA A 310 -9.00 12.93 7.31
C ALA A 310 -7.79 13.19 6.41
N LEU A 311 -6.61 12.71 6.82
CA LEU A 311 -5.37 12.80 6.02
C LEU A 311 -5.47 11.95 4.75
N LEU A 312 -5.97 10.72 4.84
CA LEU A 312 -6.19 9.85 3.67
C LEU A 312 -7.12 10.48 2.63
N LYS A 313 -8.21 11.10 3.09
CA LYS A 313 -9.17 11.80 2.22
C LYS A 313 -8.52 12.94 1.44
N SER A 314 -7.55 13.63 2.03
CA SER A 314 -6.78 14.70 1.37
C SER A 314 -5.70 14.16 0.45
N LEU A 315 -4.95 13.15 0.89
CA LEU A 315 -3.81 12.59 0.18
C LEU A 315 -4.21 11.72 -1.01
N HIS A 316 -5.35 11.03 -0.95
CA HIS A 316 -5.72 10.04 -1.98
C HIS A 316 -6.72 10.60 -3.01
N PRO A 317 -6.43 10.35 -4.32
CA PRO A 317 -5.18 9.85 -4.85
C PRO A 317 -4.15 10.97 -5.02
N SER A 318 -2.88 10.67 -4.78
CA SER A 318 -1.77 11.58 -5.06
C SER A 318 -1.41 11.59 -6.56
N ALA A 319 -0.63 12.58 -6.97
CA ALA A 319 -0.13 12.66 -8.34
C ALA A 319 0.83 11.51 -8.71
N ALA A 320 1.35 10.77 -7.71
CA ALA A 320 2.18 9.58 -7.93
C ALA A 320 1.41 8.40 -8.55
N VAL A 321 0.08 8.34 -8.37
CA VAL A 321 -0.77 7.24 -8.87
C VAL A 321 -1.97 7.69 -9.70
N CYS A 322 -2.22 9.00 -9.76
CA CYS A 322 -3.32 9.59 -10.54
C CYS A 322 -2.77 10.54 -11.61
N GLY A 323 -2.32 11.72 -11.24
CA GLY A 323 -1.78 12.74 -12.14
C GLY A 323 -2.08 14.15 -11.67
N THR A 324 -1.78 15.12 -12.53
CA THR A 324 -1.91 16.56 -12.27
C THR A 324 -2.45 17.28 -13.50
N PRO A 325 -3.50 18.12 -13.38
CA PRO A 325 -4.37 18.34 -12.22
C PRO A 325 -5.21 17.08 -11.87
N ARG A 326 -5.42 16.80 -10.58
CA ARG A 326 -6.04 15.55 -10.10
C ARG A 326 -7.38 15.21 -10.76
N ASN A 327 -8.29 16.18 -10.85
CA ASN A 327 -9.63 15.92 -11.40
C ASN A 327 -9.57 15.56 -12.88
N ILE A 328 -8.76 16.28 -13.67
CA ILE A 328 -8.59 16.03 -15.10
C ILE A 328 -7.89 14.67 -15.31
N ALA A 329 -6.89 14.35 -14.47
CA ALA A 329 -6.22 13.06 -14.52
C ALA A 329 -7.17 11.89 -14.27
N PHE A 330 -8.11 12.03 -13.35
CA PHE A 330 -9.16 11.03 -13.11
C PHE A 330 -10.00 10.78 -14.36
N ASP A 331 -10.49 11.86 -14.99
CA ASP A 331 -11.32 11.77 -16.20
C ASP A 331 -10.54 11.13 -17.36
N VAL A 332 -9.25 11.46 -17.48
CA VAL A 332 -8.35 10.87 -18.50
C VAL A 332 -8.11 9.38 -18.24
N ILE A 333 -7.90 8.97 -16.98
CA ILE A 333 -7.76 7.55 -16.62
C ILE A 333 -9.03 6.79 -16.99
N ASP A 334 -10.20 7.29 -16.63
CA ASP A 334 -11.49 6.66 -16.91
C ASP A 334 -11.74 6.53 -18.42
N GLU A 335 -11.40 7.58 -19.19
CA GLU A 335 -11.53 7.59 -20.66
C GLU A 335 -10.55 6.62 -21.34
N ILE A 336 -9.28 6.60 -20.91
CA ILE A 336 -8.19 5.96 -21.66
C ILE A 336 -7.88 4.55 -21.16
N GLU A 337 -7.81 4.33 -19.86
CA GLU A 337 -7.25 3.09 -19.29
C GLU A 337 -8.12 1.86 -19.59
N GLY A 338 -9.44 2.03 -19.56
CA GLY A 338 -10.40 0.99 -19.93
C GLY A 338 -10.40 -0.23 -19.01
N MET A 339 -9.83 -0.11 -17.80
CA MET A 339 -9.84 -1.16 -16.80
C MET A 339 -10.25 -0.62 -15.42
N ASN A 340 -10.85 -1.50 -14.63
CA ASN A 340 -11.10 -1.23 -13.23
C ASN A 340 -9.86 -1.61 -12.40
N ARG A 341 -9.32 -0.63 -11.66
CA ARG A 341 -8.18 -0.83 -10.75
C ARG A 341 -8.58 -1.53 -9.45
N GLY A 342 -9.86 -1.51 -9.09
CA GLY A 342 -10.32 -1.96 -7.78
C GLY A 342 -9.55 -1.26 -6.66
N ARG A 343 -8.86 -2.06 -5.83
CA ARG A 343 -8.04 -1.56 -4.71
C ARG A 343 -6.56 -1.33 -5.05
N TYR A 344 -6.11 -1.70 -6.25
CA TYR A 344 -4.78 -1.34 -6.74
C TYR A 344 -4.61 0.17 -6.78
N ALA A 345 -3.44 0.67 -6.39
CA ALA A 345 -3.11 2.08 -6.24
C ALA A 345 -3.96 2.84 -5.20
N GLY A 346 -4.81 2.14 -4.45
CA GLY A 346 -5.55 2.67 -3.31
C GLY A 346 -4.74 2.59 -2.01
N PRO A 347 -5.18 3.30 -0.94
CA PRO A 347 -4.56 3.20 0.39
C PRO A 347 -4.78 1.82 1.01
N VAL A 348 -3.72 1.20 1.53
CA VAL A 348 -3.75 -0.09 2.23
C VAL A 348 -2.84 -0.04 3.45
N GLY A 349 -3.29 -0.61 4.57
CA GLY A 349 -2.49 -0.66 5.79
C GLY A 349 -3.35 -0.81 7.04
N TRP A 350 -2.96 -0.19 8.14
CA TRP A 350 -3.61 -0.32 9.42
C TRP A 350 -3.70 0.99 10.21
N ILE A 351 -4.69 1.06 11.12
CA ILE A 351 -4.91 2.15 12.07
C ILE A 351 -5.24 1.54 13.42
N ASP A 352 -4.62 2.02 14.52
CA ASP A 352 -4.92 1.56 15.88
C ASP A 352 -5.96 2.44 16.60
N ALA A 353 -6.38 2.00 17.77
CA ALA A 353 -7.39 2.68 18.58
C ALA A 353 -6.98 4.09 19.06
N ARG A 354 -5.71 4.47 18.96
CA ARG A 354 -5.21 5.81 19.32
C ARG A 354 -5.12 6.73 18.12
N GLY A 355 -5.43 6.22 16.93
CA GLY A 355 -5.31 6.93 15.67
C GLY A 355 -3.92 6.90 15.05
N ASP A 356 -2.92 6.23 15.68
CA ASP A 356 -1.65 5.92 15.04
C ASP A 356 -1.87 4.89 13.92
N GLY A 357 -1.07 4.94 12.85
CA GLY A 357 -1.21 3.99 11.76
C GLY A 357 -0.18 4.15 10.66
N GLU A 358 -0.11 3.14 9.79
CA GLU A 358 0.69 3.15 8.59
C GLU A 358 -0.16 2.67 7.42
N LEU A 359 -0.21 3.46 6.35
CA LEU A 359 -0.89 3.13 5.11
C LEU A 359 0.03 3.44 3.94
N GLY A 360 0.24 2.45 3.08
CA GLY A 360 0.92 2.62 1.80
C GLY A 360 -0.05 2.77 0.66
N ILE A 361 0.49 3.00 -0.52
CA ILE A 361 -0.25 2.86 -1.77
C ILE A 361 -0.08 1.40 -2.23
N ALA A 362 -1.17 0.72 -2.57
CA ALA A 362 -1.17 -0.68 -2.99
C ALA A 362 -0.50 -0.87 -4.35
N LEU A 363 0.82 -0.80 -4.37
CA LEU A 363 1.68 -1.02 -5.52
C LEU A 363 2.39 -2.38 -5.44
N ARG A 364 2.91 -2.87 -6.57
CA ARG A 364 3.53 -4.20 -6.65
C ARG A 364 2.62 -5.24 -6.01
N SER A 365 1.38 -5.27 -6.47
CA SER A 365 0.29 -5.99 -5.81
C SER A 365 -0.59 -6.74 -6.79
N GLY A 366 -1.37 -7.66 -6.25
CA GLY A 366 -2.40 -8.38 -6.97
C GLY A 366 -3.60 -8.67 -6.09
N GLN A 367 -4.76 -8.78 -6.72
CA GLN A 367 -6.01 -9.21 -6.09
C GLN A 367 -6.19 -10.69 -6.35
N VAL A 368 -6.21 -11.48 -5.29
CA VAL A 368 -6.51 -12.92 -5.30
C VAL A 368 -8.01 -13.13 -5.17
N THR A 369 -8.55 -14.02 -5.99
CA THR A 369 -9.95 -14.46 -5.93
C THR A 369 -9.99 -15.96 -6.27
N GLY A 370 -10.10 -16.81 -5.25
CA GLY A 370 -10.06 -18.26 -5.41
C GLY A 370 -8.73 -18.73 -5.99
N ASN A 371 -8.75 -19.27 -7.21
CA ASN A 371 -7.58 -19.80 -7.93
C ASN A 371 -7.01 -18.81 -8.96
N GLU A 372 -7.44 -17.57 -8.95
CA GLU A 372 -6.97 -16.53 -9.86
C GLU A 372 -6.32 -15.38 -9.07
N ILE A 373 -5.22 -14.83 -9.59
CA ILE A 373 -4.65 -13.57 -9.15
C ILE A 373 -4.54 -12.60 -10.33
N ARG A 374 -5.03 -11.38 -10.14
CA ARG A 374 -4.89 -10.27 -11.06
C ARG A 374 -3.84 -9.32 -10.51
N ILE A 375 -2.69 -9.20 -11.17
CA ILE A 375 -1.59 -8.30 -10.79
C ILE A 375 -1.57 -7.04 -11.63
N PHE A 376 -1.05 -5.94 -11.07
CA PHE A 376 -1.11 -4.62 -11.68
C PHE A 376 0.27 -3.94 -11.71
N ALA A 377 0.47 -3.12 -12.74
CA ALA A 377 1.59 -2.20 -12.83
C ALA A 377 1.15 -0.91 -13.55
N GLY A 378 1.73 0.23 -13.17
CA GLY A 378 1.43 1.52 -13.78
C GLY A 378 2.68 2.38 -13.93
N CYS A 379 2.65 3.32 -14.88
CA CYS A 379 3.71 4.27 -15.16
C CYS A 379 3.16 5.70 -15.20
N GLY A 380 3.95 6.67 -14.75
CA GLY A 380 3.64 8.08 -14.87
C GLY A 380 3.98 8.59 -16.25
N ILE A 381 3.00 9.10 -16.96
CA ILE A 381 3.14 9.66 -18.29
C ILE A 381 3.24 11.18 -18.17
N VAL A 382 4.31 11.75 -18.70
CA VAL A 382 4.61 13.19 -18.75
C VAL A 382 5.06 13.58 -20.14
N ALA A 383 5.33 14.87 -20.37
CA ALA A 383 5.91 15.34 -21.61
C ALA A 383 7.24 14.61 -21.90
N GLY A 384 7.40 14.11 -23.14
CA GLY A 384 8.58 13.35 -23.55
C GLY A 384 8.61 11.89 -23.11
N SER A 385 7.52 11.34 -22.53
CA SER A 385 7.36 9.89 -22.36
C SER A 385 7.33 9.17 -23.71
N ASP A 386 7.80 7.92 -23.74
CA ASP A 386 7.83 7.06 -24.92
C ASP A 386 7.07 5.76 -24.64
N PRO A 387 6.08 5.36 -25.47
CA PRO A 387 5.24 4.19 -25.19
C PRO A 387 6.01 2.87 -25.01
N GLU A 388 7.08 2.61 -25.76
CA GLU A 388 7.88 1.39 -25.65
C GLU A 388 8.69 1.38 -24.34
N VAL A 389 9.24 2.53 -23.95
CA VAL A 389 9.98 2.70 -22.69
C VAL A 389 9.04 2.49 -21.50
N GLU A 390 7.84 3.10 -21.53
CA GLU A 390 6.84 2.95 -20.48
C GLU A 390 6.31 1.49 -20.39
N LEU A 391 6.19 0.79 -21.53
CA LEU A 391 5.87 -0.66 -21.54
C LEU A 391 6.97 -1.46 -20.85
N ALA A 392 8.23 -1.21 -21.16
CA ALA A 392 9.36 -1.87 -20.54
C ALA A 392 9.41 -1.62 -19.02
N GLU A 393 9.12 -0.39 -18.58
CA GLU A 393 9.02 -0.04 -17.17
C GLU A 393 7.88 -0.80 -16.47
N SER A 394 6.69 -0.87 -17.08
CA SER A 394 5.56 -1.63 -16.54
C SER A 394 5.90 -3.12 -16.38
N ASN A 395 6.60 -3.71 -17.36
CA ASN A 395 7.07 -5.10 -17.31
C ASN A 395 8.06 -5.32 -16.16
N ALA A 396 8.99 -4.39 -15.92
CA ALA A 396 9.91 -4.43 -14.78
C ALA A 396 9.16 -4.35 -13.45
N LYS A 397 8.06 -3.59 -13.37
CA LYS A 397 7.22 -3.48 -12.17
C LYS A 397 6.41 -4.74 -11.87
N PHE A 398 5.99 -5.50 -12.89
CA PHE A 398 5.34 -6.80 -12.70
C PHE A 398 6.28 -7.86 -12.12
N SER A 399 7.59 -7.74 -12.34
CA SER A 399 8.55 -8.78 -11.96
C SER A 399 8.50 -9.11 -10.46
N ALA A 400 8.19 -8.14 -9.60
CA ALA A 400 8.07 -8.34 -8.16
C ALA A 400 7.00 -9.39 -7.82
N MET A 401 5.81 -9.26 -8.38
CA MET A 401 4.74 -10.22 -8.16
C MET A 401 4.98 -11.54 -8.89
N LYS A 402 5.47 -11.48 -10.15
CA LYS A 402 5.77 -12.69 -10.94
C LYS A 402 6.82 -13.59 -10.29
N SER A 403 7.83 -12.99 -9.64
CA SER A 403 8.89 -13.76 -8.97
C SER A 403 8.47 -14.35 -7.63
N ALA A 404 7.40 -13.87 -7.05
CA ALA A 404 6.86 -14.36 -5.78
C ALA A 404 5.79 -15.44 -5.96
N LEU A 405 5.10 -15.42 -7.09
CA LEU A 405 4.14 -16.46 -7.49
C LEU A 405 4.88 -17.67 -8.05
#